data_c2faf4d08b9fde98205d590db0791d70
#
_entry.id   c2faf4d08b9fde98205d590db0791d70
#
_cell.length_a   1.000
_cell.length_b   1.000
_cell.length_c   1.000
_cell.angle_alpha   90.00
_cell.angle_beta   90.00
_cell.angle_gamma   90.00
#
_symmetry.space_group_name_H-M   'P 1'
#
loop_
_entity.id
_entity.type
_entity.pdbx_description
1 polymer ?
#
loop_
_entity_poly.entity_id
_entity_poly.type
_entity_poly.pdbx_seq_one_letter_code
_entity_poly.pdbx_strand_id
1 'polypeptide(L)'
;MHPINYNTINIKCQKFQQKNGLTVDGIAGTKTLAAMGITSNSSSGGSSTNNSSNVNLLARAIYGEARGEPYTGQVAVGAVIMNRVKSSKFPNTISGVIYQSGAFDAVSDGQINLNPDSTAKKAAQDALNGWDPTYGAIYYFNPRTATNKWI
;
A
#
# COMPACT_ATOMS: atom_id res chain seq x y z
N MET A 1 8.58 -12.99 9.31
CA MET A 1 7.46 -12.22 8.76
C MET A 1 6.15 -12.87 9.14
N HIS A 2 5.25 -12.14 9.73
CA HIS A 2 3.95 -12.66 10.17
C HIS A 2 2.91 -12.49 9.07
N PRO A 3 1.98 -13.44 8.92
CA PRO A 3 0.85 -13.22 8.04
C PRO A 3 0.03 -12.01 8.51
N ILE A 4 -0.59 -11.32 7.58
CA ILE A 4 -1.41 -10.16 7.89
C ILE A 4 -2.66 -10.63 8.65
N ASN A 5 -2.89 -10.06 9.83
CA ASN A 5 -4.08 -10.35 10.61
C ASN A 5 -5.14 -9.26 10.37
N TYR A 6 -6.06 -9.54 9.48
CA TYR A 6 -7.11 -8.60 9.08
C TYR A 6 -8.03 -8.22 10.23
N ASN A 7 -8.31 -9.15 11.13
CA ASN A 7 -9.17 -8.86 12.29
C ASN A 7 -8.54 -7.83 13.23
N THR A 8 -7.24 -7.95 13.48
CA THR A 8 -6.53 -7.00 14.33
C THR A 8 -6.48 -5.61 13.70
N ILE A 9 -6.30 -5.53 12.38
CA ILE A 9 -6.31 -4.26 11.64
C ILE A 9 -7.66 -3.58 11.77
N ASN A 10 -8.73 -4.34 11.53
CA ASN A 10 -10.10 -3.82 11.63
C ASN A 10 -10.38 -3.26 13.03
N ILE A 11 -10.01 -4.00 14.08
CA ILE A 11 -10.19 -3.58 15.47
C ILE A 11 -9.44 -2.28 15.77
N LYS A 12 -8.21 -2.12 15.29
CA LYS A 12 -7.43 -0.90 15.50
C LYS A 12 -8.04 0.30 14.79
N CYS A 13 -8.52 0.12 13.58
CA CYS A 13 -9.21 1.17 12.85
C CYS A 13 -10.49 1.57 13.59
N GLN A 14 -11.27 0.61 14.05
CA GLN A 14 -12.48 0.86 14.84
C GLN A 14 -12.18 1.63 16.13
N LYS A 15 -11.14 1.24 16.86
CA LYS A 15 -10.73 1.94 18.09
C LYS A 15 -10.34 3.39 17.82
N PHE A 16 -9.59 3.62 16.75
CA PHE A 16 -9.23 4.98 16.35
C PHE A 16 -10.48 5.81 16.02
N GLN A 17 -11.38 5.24 15.24
CA GLN A 17 -12.63 5.91 14.86
C GLN A 17 -13.48 6.25 16.08
N GLN A 18 -13.63 5.32 17.03
CA GLN A 18 -14.37 5.52 18.25
C GLN A 18 -13.77 6.64 19.09
N LYS A 19 -12.44 6.65 19.25
CA LYS A 19 -11.73 7.66 20.01
C LYS A 19 -11.89 9.06 19.43
N ASN A 20 -12.05 9.18 18.11
CA ASN A 20 -12.15 10.45 17.42
C ASN A 20 -13.59 10.83 17.02
N GLY A 21 -14.59 10.13 17.53
CA GLY A 21 -16.00 10.43 17.29
C GLY A 21 -16.45 10.19 15.84
N LEU A 22 -15.80 9.27 15.15
CA LEU A 22 -16.09 8.93 13.76
C LEU A 22 -17.03 7.73 13.69
N THR A 23 -17.63 7.51 12.51
CA THR A 23 -18.40 6.29 12.25
C THR A 23 -17.48 5.08 12.40
N VAL A 24 -17.87 4.15 13.29
CA VAL A 24 -17.06 2.97 13.61
C VAL A 24 -17.42 1.84 12.64
N ASP A 25 -16.74 1.76 11.50
CA ASP A 25 -16.96 0.74 10.48
C ASP A 25 -15.71 -0.09 10.16
N GLY A 26 -14.57 0.26 10.76
CA GLY A 26 -13.29 -0.42 10.50
C GLY A 26 -12.69 -0.08 9.14
N ILE A 27 -13.28 0.86 8.42
CA ILE A 27 -12.83 1.28 7.09
C ILE A 27 -12.19 2.66 7.21
N ALA A 28 -10.96 2.79 6.73
CA ALA A 28 -10.25 4.07 6.73
C ALA A 28 -10.77 4.95 5.59
N GLY A 29 -11.98 5.49 5.76
CA GLY A 29 -12.57 6.43 4.83
C GLY A 29 -11.98 7.83 4.96
N THR A 30 -12.52 8.77 4.16
CA THR A 30 -12.04 10.14 4.10
C THR A 30 -12.00 10.82 5.47
N LYS A 31 -13.05 10.64 6.28
CA LYS A 31 -13.12 11.26 7.62
C LYS A 31 -12.10 10.66 8.59
N THR A 32 -11.90 9.34 8.52
CA THR A 32 -10.91 8.66 9.36
C THR A 32 -9.51 9.11 8.99
N LEU A 33 -9.21 9.19 7.71
CA LEU A 33 -7.90 9.66 7.22
C LEU A 33 -7.66 11.12 7.59
N ALA A 34 -8.68 11.97 7.48
CA ALA A 34 -8.57 13.37 7.88
C ALA A 34 -8.25 13.51 9.37
N ALA A 35 -8.90 12.69 10.23
CA ALA A 35 -8.63 12.69 11.66
C ALA A 35 -7.22 12.21 12.00
N MET A 36 -6.65 11.35 11.17
CA MET A 36 -5.25 10.91 11.30
C MET A 36 -4.24 11.94 10.83
N GLY A 37 -4.69 13.08 10.30
CA GLY A 37 -3.83 14.08 9.70
C GLY A 37 -3.40 13.76 8.27
N ILE A 38 -3.99 12.72 7.69
CA ILE A 38 -3.75 12.33 6.31
C ILE A 38 -4.88 12.93 5.48
N THR A 39 -4.69 14.12 5.00
CA THR A 39 -5.68 14.74 4.13
C THR A 39 -5.45 14.29 2.71
N SER A 40 -6.47 13.69 2.11
CA SER A 40 -6.54 13.58 0.65
C SER A 40 -6.83 14.97 0.12
N ASN A 41 -5.92 15.89 0.36
CA ASN A 41 -6.17 17.25 -0.05
C ASN A 41 -5.82 17.40 -1.52
N SER A 42 -6.83 17.23 -2.33
CA SER A 42 -6.76 17.45 -3.76
C SER A 42 -6.67 18.94 -4.11
N SER A 43 -6.63 19.82 -3.15
CA SER A 43 -6.76 21.26 -3.40
C SER A 43 -5.44 21.98 -3.59
N SER A 44 -4.30 21.33 -3.40
CA SER A 44 -3.03 21.97 -3.70
C SER A 44 -2.69 21.72 -5.17
N GLY A 45 -3.00 22.68 -6.01
CA GLY A 45 -2.60 22.65 -7.41
C GLY A 45 -1.09 22.50 -7.52
N GLY A 46 -0.63 21.60 -8.36
CA GLY A 46 0.79 21.30 -8.55
C GLY A 46 1.21 19.93 -8.04
N SER A 47 0.47 19.37 -7.09
CA SER A 47 0.75 18.04 -6.56
C SER A 47 0.05 16.92 -7.34
N SER A 48 -0.94 17.24 -8.16
CA SER A 48 -1.80 16.23 -8.78
C SER A 48 -1.08 15.37 -9.81
N THR A 49 -0.15 15.93 -10.57
CA THR A 49 0.57 15.19 -11.61
C THR A 49 1.54 14.19 -10.99
N ASN A 50 2.30 14.62 -10.00
CA ASN A 50 3.21 13.72 -9.30
C ASN A 50 2.45 12.63 -8.55
N ASN A 51 1.31 12.99 -7.97
CA ASN A 51 0.48 12.03 -7.27
C ASN A 51 -0.12 10.99 -8.23
N SER A 52 -0.58 11.41 -9.40
CA SER A 52 -1.11 10.49 -10.42
C SER A 52 -0.04 9.52 -10.93
N SER A 53 1.18 10.00 -11.15
CA SER A 53 2.30 9.16 -11.56
C SER A 53 2.66 8.15 -10.47
N ASN A 54 2.67 8.57 -9.22
CA ASN A 54 2.97 7.71 -8.07
C ASN A 54 1.87 6.66 -7.88
N VAL A 55 0.60 7.04 -8.00
CA VAL A 55 -0.53 6.10 -7.94
C VAL A 55 -0.40 5.06 -9.04
N ASN A 56 -0.13 5.48 -10.27
CA ASN A 56 -0.03 4.57 -11.40
C ASN A 56 1.14 3.59 -11.23
N LEU A 57 2.31 4.08 -10.84
CA LEU A 57 3.48 3.21 -10.64
C LEU A 57 3.25 2.23 -9.49
N LEU A 58 2.71 2.71 -8.37
CA LEU A 58 2.39 1.86 -7.24
C LEU A 58 1.34 0.82 -7.62
N ALA A 59 0.32 1.20 -8.39
CA ALA A 59 -0.71 0.29 -8.88
C ALA A 59 -0.12 -0.79 -9.79
N ARG A 60 0.86 -0.45 -10.63
CA ARG A 60 1.54 -1.41 -11.49
C ARG A 60 2.32 -2.44 -10.68
N ALA A 61 3.00 -2.00 -9.63
CA ALA A 61 3.71 -2.90 -8.72
C ALA A 61 2.73 -3.83 -7.98
N ILE A 62 1.65 -3.28 -7.45
CA ILE A 62 0.60 -4.05 -6.78
C ILE A 62 0.00 -5.08 -7.74
N TYR A 63 -0.35 -4.67 -8.95
CA TYR A 63 -0.94 -5.56 -9.94
C TYR A 63 0.01 -6.69 -10.31
N GLY A 64 1.28 -6.39 -10.51
CA GLY A 64 2.28 -7.40 -10.86
C GLY A 64 2.55 -8.40 -9.73
N GLU A 65 2.52 -7.94 -8.49
CA GLU A 65 2.88 -8.76 -7.32
C GLU A 65 1.68 -9.45 -6.68
N ALA A 66 0.50 -8.85 -6.72
CA ALA A 66 -0.62 -9.25 -5.86
C ALA A 66 -1.97 -9.36 -6.58
N ARG A 67 -2.01 -9.33 -7.91
CA ARG A 67 -3.29 -9.55 -8.60
C ARG A 67 -3.82 -10.94 -8.27
N GLY A 68 -5.14 -11.03 -8.05
CA GLY A 68 -5.76 -12.27 -7.62
C GLY A 68 -5.74 -12.48 -6.11
N GLU A 69 -5.01 -11.65 -5.37
CA GLU A 69 -5.03 -11.68 -3.91
C GLU A 69 -6.24 -10.89 -3.39
N PRO A 70 -6.70 -11.16 -2.14
CA PRO A 70 -7.70 -10.33 -1.50
C PRO A 70 -7.30 -8.86 -1.51
N TYR A 71 -8.27 -7.97 -1.54
CA TYR A 71 -8.04 -6.52 -1.62
C TYR A 71 -7.07 -6.03 -0.54
N THR A 72 -7.25 -6.48 0.71
CA THR A 72 -6.36 -6.08 1.81
C THR A 72 -4.92 -6.53 1.56
N GLY A 73 -4.73 -7.67 0.90
CA GLY A 73 -3.40 -8.14 0.51
C GLY A 73 -2.77 -7.23 -0.55
N GLN A 74 -3.55 -6.73 -1.47
CA GLN A 74 -3.07 -5.77 -2.47
C GLN A 74 -2.67 -4.45 -1.81
N VAL A 75 -3.48 -3.93 -0.89
CA VAL A 75 -3.12 -2.74 -0.11
C VAL A 75 -1.86 -2.99 0.70
N ALA A 76 -1.70 -4.19 1.25
CA ALA A 76 -0.52 -4.56 2.03
C ALA A 76 0.77 -4.43 1.23
N VAL A 77 0.77 -4.87 -0.03
CA VAL A 77 1.94 -4.69 -0.92
C VAL A 77 2.26 -3.22 -1.09
N GLY A 78 1.26 -2.40 -1.36
CA GLY A 78 1.44 -0.95 -1.47
C GLY A 78 1.96 -0.34 -0.18
N ALA A 79 1.44 -0.77 0.95
CA ALA A 79 1.86 -0.27 2.26
C ALA A 79 3.32 -0.62 2.57
N VAL A 80 3.77 -1.83 2.21
CA VAL A 80 5.17 -2.22 2.37
C VAL A 80 6.07 -1.30 1.55
N ILE A 81 5.69 -1.00 0.30
CA ILE A 81 6.46 -0.08 -0.54
C ILE A 81 6.53 1.30 0.12
N MET A 82 5.42 1.82 0.61
CA MET A 82 5.38 3.11 1.29
C MET A 82 6.21 3.11 2.57
N ASN A 83 6.20 2.02 3.32
CA ASN A 83 7.01 1.87 4.52
C ASN A 83 8.51 1.86 4.20
N ARG A 84 8.89 1.23 3.09
CA ARG A 84 10.28 1.27 2.61
C ARG A 84 10.71 2.69 2.28
N VAL A 85 9.85 3.46 1.62
CA VAL A 85 10.14 4.86 1.29
C VAL A 85 10.46 5.66 2.55
N LYS A 86 9.80 5.38 3.65
CA LYS A 86 10.01 6.07 4.94
C LYS A 86 11.19 5.51 5.73
N SER A 87 11.72 4.36 5.35
CA SER A 87 12.80 3.71 6.08
C SER A 87 14.15 4.18 5.55
N SER A 88 15.09 4.43 6.46
CA SER A 88 16.46 4.79 6.10
C SER A 88 17.22 3.64 5.42
N LYS A 89 16.69 2.43 5.46
CA LYS A 89 17.30 1.24 4.86
C LYS A 89 17.03 1.10 3.37
N PHE A 90 16.16 1.91 2.81
CA PHE A 90 15.70 1.80 1.44
C PHE A 90 15.75 3.16 0.74
N PRO A 91 15.66 3.19 -0.61
CA PRO A 91 15.52 4.46 -1.32
C PRO A 91 14.30 5.25 -0.81
N ASN A 92 14.37 6.56 -0.88
CA ASN A 92 13.35 7.45 -0.32
C ASN A 92 12.28 7.88 -1.32
N THR A 93 12.17 7.18 -2.44
CA THR A 93 11.14 7.43 -3.46
C THR A 93 10.44 6.12 -3.82
N ILE A 94 9.20 6.22 -4.29
CA ILE A 94 8.42 5.05 -4.73
C ILE A 94 9.14 4.36 -5.88
N SER A 95 9.59 5.10 -6.89
CA SER A 95 10.31 4.52 -8.01
C SER A 95 11.63 3.89 -7.58
N GLY A 96 12.34 4.53 -6.66
CA GLY A 96 13.59 3.98 -6.12
C GLY A 96 13.38 2.65 -5.41
N VAL A 97 12.32 2.53 -4.64
CA VAL A 97 11.99 1.28 -3.94
C VAL A 97 11.57 0.20 -4.93
N ILE A 98 10.68 0.53 -5.88
CA ILE A 98 10.14 -0.44 -6.83
C ILE A 98 11.24 -0.98 -7.77
N TYR A 99 12.08 -0.09 -8.29
CA TYR A 99 13.12 -0.46 -9.24
C TYR A 99 14.45 -0.84 -8.59
N GLN A 100 14.50 -0.94 -7.28
CA GLN A 100 15.68 -1.44 -6.59
C GLN A 100 15.98 -2.86 -7.06
N SER A 101 17.25 -3.14 -7.40
CA SER A 101 17.66 -4.41 -7.97
C SER A 101 17.22 -5.59 -7.12
N GLY A 102 16.50 -6.54 -7.71
CA GLY A 102 16.03 -7.74 -7.04
C GLY A 102 14.88 -7.55 -6.06
N ALA A 103 14.32 -6.34 -5.97
CA ALA A 103 13.27 -6.06 -4.99
C ALA A 103 11.93 -6.67 -5.34
N PHE A 104 11.57 -6.66 -6.63
CA PHE A 104 10.26 -7.13 -7.09
C PHE A 104 10.40 -7.97 -8.37
N ASP A 105 9.78 -9.14 -8.38
CA ASP A 105 9.77 -10.02 -9.53
C ASP A 105 9.05 -9.38 -10.73
N ALA A 106 8.02 -8.58 -10.47
CA ALA A 106 7.26 -7.90 -11.51
C ALA A 106 8.14 -6.98 -12.37
N VAL A 107 9.21 -6.42 -11.82
CA VAL A 107 10.17 -5.61 -12.57
C VAL A 107 11.02 -6.52 -13.46
N SER A 108 11.54 -7.61 -12.91
CA SER A 108 12.44 -8.52 -13.63
C SER A 108 11.75 -9.23 -14.79
N ASP A 109 10.48 -9.61 -14.62
CA ASP A 109 9.73 -10.36 -15.63
C ASP A 109 8.86 -9.47 -16.53
N GLY A 110 8.88 -8.16 -16.33
CA GLY A 110 8.17 -7.21 -17.18
C GLY A 110 6.70 -6.99 -16.84
N GLN A 111 6.17 -7.64 -15.82
CA GLN A 111 4.76 -7.46 -15.44
C GLN A 111 4.46 -6.04 -14.96
N ILE A 112 5.47 -5.30 -14.49
CA ILE A 112 5.34 -3.89 -14.13
C ILE A 112 4.82 -3.02 -15.28
N ASN A 113 4.99 -3.47 -16.52
CA ASN A 113 4.55 -2.75 -17.72
C ASN A 113 3.11 -3.04 -18.10
N LEU A 114 2.44 -3.97 -17.43
CA LEU A 114 1.02 -4.25 -17.69
C LEU A 114 0.16 -3.12 -17.11
N ASN A 115 -0.99 -2.89 -17.74
CA ASN A 115 -1.96 -1.92 -17.22
C ASN A 115 -2.61 -2.47 -15.95
N PRO A 116 -2.52 -1.75 -14.83
CA PRO A 116 -3.19 -2.18 -13.60
C PRO A 116 -4.70 -2.06 -13.74
N ASP A 117 -5.41 -2.97 -13.09
CA ASP A 117 -6.88 -2.91 -13.04
C ASP A 117 -7.35 -1.85 -12.04
N SER A 118 -8.68 -1.64 -11.98
CA SER A 118 -9.27 -0.66 -11.06
C SER A 118 -9.04 -1.03 -9.60
N THR A 119 -8.99 -2.30 -9.29
CA THR A 119 -8.75 -2.79 -7.93
C THR A 119 -7.33 -2.45 -7.47
N ALA A 120 -6.33 -2.67 -8.31
CA ALA A 120 -4.95 -2.32 -8.00
C ALA A 120 -4.77 -0.80 -7.87
N LYS A 121 -5.44 -0.01 -8.70
CA LYS A 121 -5.41 1.45 -8.62
C LYS A 121 -6.02 1.94 -7.30
N LYS A 122 -7.14 1.35 -6.89
CA LYS A 122 -7.76 1.69 -5.61
C LYS A 122 -6.87 1.29 -4.43
N ALA A 123 -6.25 0.12 -4.50
CA ALA A 123 -5.33 -0.33 -3.47
C ALA A 123 -4.12 0.60 -3.35
N ALA A 124 -3.58 1.06 -4.47
CA ALA A 124 -2.49 2.04 -4.49
C ALA A 124 -2.92 3.36 -3.84
N GLN A 125 -4.11 3.83 -4.15
CA GLN A 125 -4.65 5.06 -3.57
C GLN A 125 -4.79 4.93 -2.06
N ASP A 126 -5.34 3.81 -1.58
CA ASP A 126 -5.51 3.56 -0.15
C ASP A 126 -4.17 3.47 0.57
N ALA A 127 -3.18 2.82 -0.02
CA ALA A 127 -1.84 2.74 0.55
C ALA A 127 -1.17 4.11 0.62
N LEU A 128 -1.29 4.92 -0.44
CA LEU A 128 -0.78 6.29 -0.46
C LEU A 128 -1.47 7.17 0.56
N ASN A 129 -2.75 6.93 0.82
CA ASN A 129 -3.51 7.66 1.82
C ASN A 129 -3.20 7.21 3.26
N GLY A 130 -2.33 6.23 3.43
CA GLY A 130 -1.84 5.81 4.74
C GLY A 130 -2.47 4.56 5.32
N TRP A 131 -3.36 3.88 4.59
CA TRP A 131 -3.86 2.60 5.08
C TRP A 131 -2.76 1.56 4.99
N ASP A 132 -2.29 1.13 6.16
CA ASP A 132 -1.24 0.13 6.29
C ASP A 132 -1.75 -1.07 7.10
N PRO A 133 -2.25 -2.11 6.41
CA PRO A 133 -2.67 -3.33 7.09
C PRO A 133 -1.51 -4.17 7.64
N THR A 134 -0.26 -3.75 7.41
CA THR A 134 0.93 -4.52 7.81
C THR A 134 1.59 -4.03 9.11
N TYR A 135 1.12 -2.91 9.66
CA TYR A 135 1.69 -2.30 10.87
C TYR A 135 3.17 -1.92 10.71
N GLY A 136 3.51 -1.31 9.60
CA GLY A 136 4.87 -0.81 9.38
C GLY A 136 5.84 -1.85 8.83
N ALA A 137 5.33 -2.97 8.31
CA ALA A 137 6.20 -3.99 7.73
C ALA A 137 6.95 -3.46 6.51
N ILE A 138 8.20 -3.83 6.38
CA ILE A 138 9.05 -3.51 5.22
C ILE A 138 9.37 -4.75 4.39
N TYR A 139 8.77 -5.89 4.73
CA TYR A 139 8.88 -7.15 3.98
C TYR A 139 7.53 -7.83 3.93
N TYR A 140 7.29 -8.56 2.84
CA TYR A 140 6.11 -9.41 2.70
C TYR A 140 6.50 -10.69 1.94
N PHE A 141 5.63 -11.71 2.00
CA PHE A 141 5.76 -12.86 1.11
C PHE A 141 4.37 -13.39 0.75
N ASN A 142 4.26 -13.99 -0.42
CA ASN A 142 3.06 -14.69 -0.84
C ASN A 142 3.32 -16.20 -0.69
N PRO A 143 2.63 -16.90 0.22
CA PRO A 143 2.86 -18.31 0.46
C PRO A 143 2.63 -19.21 -0.76
N ARG A 144 1.80 -18.75 -1.72
CA ARG A 144 1.50 -19.50 -2.93
C ARG A 144 2.64 -19.49 -3.94
N THR A 145 3.37 -18.39 -4.01
CA THR A 145 4.39 -18.15 -5.04
C THR A 145 5.79 -18.11 -4.50
N ALA A 146 5.96 -17.97 -3.19
CA ALA A 146 7.29 -17.89 -2.59
C ALA A 146 7.99 -19.23 -2.66
N THR A 147 9.13 -19.26 -3.34
CA THR A 147 10.04 -20.42 -3.34
C THR A 147 10.89 -20.46 -2.08
N ASN A 148 11.05 -19.30 -1.44
CA ASN A 148 11.74 -19.16 -0.16
C ASN A 148 10.83 -18.38 0.78
N LYS A 149 10.45 -19.00 1.89
CA LYS A 149 9.54 -18.42 2.88
C LYS A 149 10.18 -17.36 3.77
N TRP A 150 11.44 -17.05 3.55
CA TRP A 150 12.23 -16.12 4.37
C TRP A 150 12.57 -14.84 3.59
N ILE A 151 11.61 -14.21 3.03
CA ILE A 151 11.83 -12.95 2.30
C ILE A 151 11.47 -11.76 3.19
#